data_1dff7b30748a64e5833db6247d5f42f3
#
_entry.id   1dff7b30748a64e5833db6247d5f42f3
#
_cell.length_a   1.000
_cell.length_b   1.000
_cell.length_c   1.000
_cell.angle_alpha   90.00
_cell.angle_beta   90.00
_cell.angle_gamma   90.00
#
_symmetry.space_group_name_H-M   'P 1'
#
loop_
_entity.id
_entity.type
_entity.pdbx_description
1 polymer ?
#
loop_
_entity_poly.entity_id
_entity_poly.type
_entity_poly.pdbx_seq_one_letter_code
_entity_poly.pdbx_strand_id
1 'polypeptide(L)'
;MFAVTQRKSILNRNVRQARRRRPIAPAPFLPHPKKWPDHGLHAAWLGHSTVLLKIDGFTVLTDPILSQRCGIGMGPVTLGLKRMVAPALTRSQLPPIDLVLLSHAHFDHFDLRTLRSLEGAGTAVITASNTSDLLRVDRYKSVQEAGWGERVRVGPLSVLALRVKHWGARLRNDTYRGFNGYLIESSHYRVVFGGDTALSDGFRAARAAKQVDLAIMPIGAYDPWIHVHCSPEQAWRMGADCGAEHLLPIHHQTFRLSREPYFEPVERFVNAAGSRPERVVATRIGQEWSIS
;
A
#
# COMPACT_ATOMS: atom_id res chain seq x y z
N MET A 1 -10.82 10.40 -47.92
CA MET A 1 -10.41 10.87 -46.57
C MET A 1 -11.35 10.43 -45.45
N PHE A 2 -12.63 10.19 -45.67
CA PHE A 2 -13.62 9.81 -44.66
C PHE A 2 -13.51 8.37 -44.11
N ALA A 3 -13.02 7.40 -44.87
CA ALA A 3 -12.93 5.99 -44.49
C ALA A 3 -11.84 5.66 -43.46
N VAL A 4 -10.75 6.43 -43.41
CA VAL A 4 -9.60 6.19 -42.49
C VAL A 4 -9.92 6.70 -41.10
N THR A 5 -10.71 7.77 -40.97
CA THR A 5 -11.10 8.36 -39.69
C THR A 5 -12.11 7.50 -38.94
N GLN A 6 -13.04 6.85 -39.66
CA GLN A 6 -14.00 5.93 -39.05
C GLN A 6 -13.34 4.64 -38.54
N ARG A 7 -12.36 4.06 -39.27
CA ARG A 7 -11.64 2.85 -38.80
C ARG A 7 -10.84 3.11 -37.52
N LYS A 8 -10.18 4.27 -37.36
CA LYS A 8 -9.48 4.64 -36.13
C LYS A 8 -10.43 4.83 -34.94
N SER A 9 -11.63 5.37 -35.15
CA SER A 9 -12.62 5.55 -34.08
C SER A 9 -13.22 4.22 -33.62
N ILE A 10 -13.45 3.29 -34.53
CA ILE A 10 -13.98 1.94 -34.23
C ILE A 10 -12.92 1.09 -33.51
N LEU A 11 -11.65 1.12 -33.94
CA LEU A 11 -10.55 0.45 -33.24
C LEU A 11 -10.36 1.01 -31.82
N ASN A 12 -10.39 2.32 -31.64
CA ASN A 12 -10.31 2.95 -30.33
C ASN A 12 -11.53 2.63 -29.42
N ARG A 13 -12.72 2.52 -29.97
CA ARG A 13 -13.90 2.06 -29.22
C ARG A 13 -13.79 0.61 -28.81
N ASN A 14 -13.36 -0.28 -29.72
CA ASN A 14 -13.19 -1.71 -29.43
C ASN A 14 -12.07 -1.99 -28.42
N VAL A 15 -10.96 -1.26 -28.48
CA VAL A 15 -9.87 -1.33 -27.50
C VAL A 15 -10.31 -0.78 -26.12
N ARG A 16 -11.09 0.31 -26.08
CA ARG A 16 -11.69 0.83 -24.85
C ARG A 16 -12.74 -0.12 -24.25
N GLN A 17 -13.58 -0.76 -25.10
CA GLN A 17 -14.58 -1.72 -24.67
C GLN A 17 -13.95 -3.04 -24.20
N ALA A 18 -12.90 -3.55 -24.86
CA ALA A 18 -12.13 -4.72 -24.44
C ALA A 18 -11.40 -4.48 -23.10
N ARG A 19 -10.86 -3.25 -22.89
CA ARG A 19 -10.24 -2.87 -21.58
C ARG A 19 -11.28 -2.80 -20.45
N ARG A 20 -12.53 -2.42 -20.70
CA ARG A 20 -13.60 -2.38 -19.68
C ARG A 20 -14.13 -3.76 -19.30
N ARG A 21 -13.99 -4.77 -20.16
CA ARG A 21 -14.56 -6.12 -20.00
C ARG A 21 -13.59 -7.17 -19.46
N ARG A 22 -12.31 -6.86 -19.25
CA ARG A 22 -11.39 -7.85 -18.64
C ARG A 22 -11.93 -8.24 -17.25
N PRO A 23 -12.14 -9.53 -16.98
CA PRO A 23 -12.51 -9.99 -15.66
C PRO A 23 -11.38 -9.65 -14.66
N ILE A 24 -11.75 -9.46 -13.39
CA ILE A 24 -10.76 -9.36 -12.32
C ILE A 24 -10.26 -10.77 -12.06
N ALA A 25 -8.96 -11.00 -12.20
CA ALA A 25 -8.36 -12.30 -11.89
C ALA A 25 -8.45 -12.58 -10.38
N PRO A 26 -8.62 -13.82 -9.94
CA PRO A 26 -8.53 -14.17 -8.52
C PRO A 26 -7.11 -13.89 -8.00
N ALA A 27 -6.99 -13.64 -6.71
CA ALA A 27 -5.69 -13.59 -6.05
C ALA A 27 -4.99 -14.95 -6.18
N PRO A 28 -3.68 -14.98 -6.50
CA PRO A 28 -2.96 -16.25 -6.69
C PRO A 28 -2.80 -17.06 -5.40
N PHE A 29 -2.85 -16.41 -4.23
CA PHE A 29 -2.79 -17.07 -2.92
C PHE A 29 -3.88 -16.54 -2.01
N LEU A 30 -4.25 -17.33 -1.00
CA LEU A 30 -5.23 -16.99 0.02
C LEU A 30 -4.54 -17.08 1.40
N PRO A 31 -4.26 -15.97 2.07
CA PRO A 31 -3.65 -15.99 3.40
C PRO A 31 -4.65 -16.44 4.47
N HIS A 32 -4.11 -16.97 5.58
CA HIS A 32 -4.90 -17.50 6.69
C HIS A 32 -4.60 -16.77 8.02
N PRO A 33 -4.81 -15.46 8.12
CA PRO A 33 -4.37 -14.65 9.27
C PRO A 33 -5.03 -15.06 10.60
N LYS A 34 -6.19 -15.73 10.57
CA LYS A 34 -6.84 -16.28 11.77
C LYS A 34 -6.06 -17.44 12.42
N LYS A 35 -5.10 -18.02 11.68
CA LYS A 35 -4.21 -19.08 12.17
C LYS A 35 -2.87 -18.57 12.68
N TRP A 36 -2.58 -17.27 12.49
CA TRP A 36 -1.33 -16.67 12.97
C TRP A 36 -1.30 -16.65 14.50
N PRO A 37 -0.21 -17.05 15.13
CA PRO A 37 -0.06 -16.96 16.57
C PRO A 37 -0.06 -15.50 17.05
N ASP A 38 -0.24 -15.29 18.36
CA ASP A 38 -0.24 -13.95 18.97
C ASP A 38 1.17 -13.47 19.33
N HIS A 39 2.20 -14.18 18.91
CA HIS A 39 3.61 -13.79 19.01
C HIS A 39 4.24 -13.77 17.62
N GLY A 40 5.33 -13.02 17.46
CA GLY A 40 6.02 -12.93 16.20
C GLY A 40 5.54 -11.78 15.31
N LEU A 41 6.19 -11.63 14.16
CA LEU A 41 5.83 -10.72 13.09
C LEU A 41 5.32 -11.51 11.89
N HIS A 42 4.07 -11.29 11.54
CA HIS A 42 3.41 -11.92 10.39
C HIS A 42 2.96 -10.86 9.40
N ALA A 43 3.10 -11.12 8.12
CA ALA A 43 2.70 -10.23 7.04
C ALA A 43 2.00 -11.00 5.92
N ALA A 44 0.97 -10.41 5.32
CA ALA A 44 0.36 -10.88 4.07
C ALA A 44 0.10 -9.71 3.12
N TRP A 45 0.56 -9.82 1.88
CA TRP A 45 0.27 -8.82 0.87
C TRP A 45 -1.11 -9.05 0.25
N LEU A 46 -2.07 -8.18 0.54
CA LEU A 46 -3.45 -8.31 0.06
C LEU A 46 -3.69 -7.69 -1.32
N GLY A 47 -2.68 -7.02 -1.87
CA GLY A 47 -2.70 -6.34 -3.16
C GLY A 47 -2.56 -4.83 -3.04
N HIS A 48 -1.99 -4.20 -4.05
CA HIS A 48 -1.59 -2.80 -4.08
C HIS A 48 -0.69 -2.44 -2.90
N SER A 49 -1.02 -1.42 -2.11
CA SER A 49 -0.30 -1.05 -0.88
C SER A 49 -0.97 -1.59 0.39
N THR A 50 -1.95 -2.50 0.23
CA THR A 50 -2.64 -3.13 1.34
C THR A 50 -1.84 -4.34 1.84
N VAL A 51 -1.25 -4.20 3.02
CA VAL A 51 -0.57 -5.29 3.73
C VAL A 51 -1.24 -5.46 5.09
N LEU A 52 -1.57 -6.71 5.40
CA LEU A 52 -2.01 -7.10 6.73
C LEU A 52 -0.79 -7.55 7.53
N LEU A 53 -0.59 -6.94 8.69
CA LEU A 53 0.45 -7.27 9.64
C LEU A 53 -0.17 -7.76 10.94
N LYS A 54 0.48 -8.71 11.63
CA LYS A 54 0.23 -9.03 13.03
C LYS A 54 1.57 -9.00 13.75
N ILE A 55 1.70 -8.09 14.73
CA ILE A 55 2.94 -7.79 15.45
C ILE A 55 2.67 -8.08 16.93
N ASP A 56 3.18 -9.18 17.45
CA ASP A 56 2.94 -9.62 18.83
C ASP A 56 1.44 -9.59 19.20
N GLY A 57 0.59 -10.10 18.30
CA GLY A 57 -0.86 -10.16 18.49
C GLY A 57 -1.62 -8.90 18.05
N PHE A 58 -0.95 -7.76 17.84
CA PHE A 58 -1.59 -6.50 17.42
C PHE A 58 -1.69 -6.42 15.91
N THR A 59 -2.90 -6.20 15.36
CA THR A 59 -3.18 -6.28 13.93
C THR A 59 -3.20 -4.91 13.28
N VAL A 60 -2.36 -4.72 12.25
CA VAL A 60 -2.24 -3.48 11.47
C VAL A 60 -2.63 -3.74 10.01
N LEU A 61 -3.39 -2.82 9.41
CA LEU A 61 -3.74 -2.87 7.99
C LEU A 61 -3.30 -1.57 7.31
N THR A 62 -2.38 -1.67 6.34
CA THR A 62 -1.86 -0.50 5.62
C THR A 62 -2.71 -0.18 4.39
N ASP A 63 -2.92 1.09 4.10
CA ASP A 63 -3.59 1.65 2.90
C ASP A 63 -4.68 0.73 2.32
N PRO A 64 -5.76 0.43 3.08
CA PRO A 64 -6.68 -0.62 2.72
C PRO A 64 -7.56 -0.25 1.52
N ILE A 65 -7.39 -1.01 0.43
CA ILE A 65 -8.25 -0.95 -0.75
C ILE A 65 -8.76 -2.35 -1.13
N LEU A 66 -10.00 -2.67 -0.76
CA LEU A 66 -10.66 -3.93 -1.09
C LEU A 66 -11.68 -3.77 -2.23
N SER A 67 -11.94 -2.54 -2.65
CA SER A 67 -12.86 -2.21 -3.74
C SER A 67 -12.36 -2.72 -5.09
N GLN A 68 -13.30 -3.04 -6.00
CA GLN A 68 -12.98 -3.45 -7.37
C GLN A 68 -12.44 -2.31 -8.24
N ARG A 69 -12.62 -1.05 -7.80
CA ARG A 69 -12.13 0.15 -8.47
C ARG A 69 -11.60 1.14 -7.46
N CYS A 70 -10.51 1.81 -7.81
CA CYS A 70 -10.07 3.03 -7.13
C CYS A 70 -10.54 4.25 -7.92
N GLY A 71 -11.04 5.27 -7.21
CA GLY A 71 -11.54 6.50 -7.86
C GLY A 71 -12.68 7.18 -7.10
N ILE A 72 -13.43 8.00 -7.82
CA ILE A 72 -14.51 8.80 -7.26
C ILE A 72 -15.77 7.95 -7.07
N GLY A 73 -16.27 7.89 -5.84
CA GLY A 73 -17.52 7.21 -5.51
C GLY A 73 -18.73 8.07 -5.90
N MET A 74 -19.66 7.46 -6.65
CA MET A 74 -20.96 8.05 -7.01
C MET A 74 -22.06 7.09 -6.57
N GLY A 75 -22.45 7.17 -5.28
CA GLY A 75 -23.40 6.23 -4.70
C GLY A 75 -22.90 4.77 -4.77
N PRO A 76 -23.64 3.86 -5.41
CA PRO A 76 -23.25 2.45 -5.52
C PRO A 76 -22.09 2.21 -6.49
N VAL A 77 -21.75 3.18 -7.34
CA VAL A 77 -20.76 3.05 -8.42
C VAL A 77 -19.49 3.82 -8.05
N THR A 78 -18.32 3.28 -8.40
CA THR A 78 -17.04 3.99 -8.35
C THR A 78 -16.54 4.21 -9.77
N LEU A 79 -16.32 5.48 -10.14
CA LEU A 79 -15.67 5.87 -11.39
C LEU A 79 -14.16 5.91 -11.17
N GLY A 80 -13.41 5.11 -11.93
CA GLY A 80 -11.96 5.07 -11.81
C GLY A 80 -11.37 3.77 -12.36
N LEU A 81 -10.11 3.51 -11.99
CA LEU A 81 -9.37 2.37 -12.46
C LEU A 81 -9.93 1.07 -11.89
N LYS A 82 -10.16 0.09 -12.75
CA LYS A 82 -10.54 -1.27 -12.35
C LYS A 82 -9.29 -2.05 -11.99
N ARG A 83 -9.34 -2.79 -10.87
CA ARG A 83 -8.22 -3.67 -10.52
C ARG A 83 -8.09 -4.85 -11.49
N MET A 84 -6.89 -5.34 -11.64
CA MET A 84 -6.55 -6.49 -12.48
C MET A 84 -6.69 -7.80 -11.72
N VAL A 85 -6.32 -7.79 -10.43
CA VAL A 85 -6.35 -8.95 -9.52
C VAL A 85 -7.22 -8.60 -8.30
N ALA A 86 -8.05 -9.51 -7.85
CA ALA A 86 -8.88 -9.36 -6.65
C ALA A 86 -8.01 -9.19 -5.40
N PRO A 87 -8.49 -8.52 -4.34
CA PRO A 87 -7.79 -8.54 -3.06
C PRO A 87 -7.74 -9.99 -2.54
N ALA A 88 -6.62 -10.34 -1.89
CA ALA A 88 -6.44 -11.71 -1.39
C ALA A 88 -7.45 -12.08 -0.30
N LEU A 89 -7.96 -11.09 0.45
CA LEU A 89 -9.03 -11.26 1.43
C LEU A 89 -10.14 -10.25 1.18
N THR A 90 -11.37 -10.68 1.38
CA THR A 90 -12.53 -9.81 1.50
C THR A 90 -12.62 -9.23 2.91
N ARG A 91 -13.47 -8.21 3.11
CA ARG A 91 -13.68 -7.62 4.45
C ARG A 91 -14.11 -8.67 5.50
N SER A 92 -14.96 -9.63 5.14
CA SER A 92 -15.43 -10.67 6.06
C SER A 92 -14.37 -11.73 6.41
N GLN A 93 -13.32 -11.83 5.61
CA GLN A 93 -12.20 -12.76 5.85
C GLN A 93 -11.09 -12.14 6.70
N LEU A 94 -11.05 -10.79 6.80
CA LEU A 94 -10.09 -10.09 7.65
C LEU A 94 -10.35 -10.43 9.13
N PRO A 95 -9.30 -10.54 9.95
CA PRO A 95 -9.42 -10.55 11.42
C PRO A 95 -9.92 -9.18 11.92
N PRO A 96 -10.21 -9.04 13.22
CA PRO A 96 -10.32 -7.71 13.85
C PRO A 96 -9.06 -6.88 13.54
N ILE A 97 -9.24 -5.60 13.22
CA ILE A 97 -8.14 -4.68 12.90
C ILE A 97 -8.00 -3.69 14.05
N ASP A 98 -6.84 -3.69 14.70
CA ASP A 98 -6.54 -2.78 15.80
C ASP A 98 -6.12 -1.39 15.29
N LEU A 99 -5.34 -1.36 14.19
CA LEU A 99 -4.83 -0.13 13.57
C LEU A 99 -4.98 -0.16 12.05
N VAL A 100 -5.58 0.87 11.49
CA VAL A 100 -5.48 1.23 10.06
C VAL A 100 -4.42 2.31 9.93
N LEU A 101 -3.43 2.10 9.06
CA LEU A 101 -2.34 3.02 8.80
C LEU A 101 -2.44 3.55 7.37
N LEU A 102 -2.62 4.87 7.21
CA LEU A 102 -2.86 5.52 5.94
C LEU A 102 -1.71 6.45 5.57
N SER A 103 -1.09 6.18 4.42
CA SER A 103 0.07 6.95 3.95
C SER A 103 -0.30 8.32 3.41
N HIS A 104 -1.33 8.41 2.57
CA HIS A 104 -1.79 9.65 1.93
C HIS A 104 -3.18 9.51 1.31
N ALA A 105 -3.74 10.60 0.78
CA ALA A 105 -5.15 10.68 0.39
C ALA A 105 -5.49 10.23 -1.04
N HIS A 106 -4.56 9.69 -1.84
CA HIS A 106 -4.84 9.21 -3.19
C HIS A 106 -5.90 8.09 -3.19
N PHE A 107 -6.65 7.98 -4.29
CA PHE A 107 -7.81 7.09 -4.38
C PHE A 107 -7.46 5.61 -4.29
N ASP A 108 -6.25 5.21 -4.63
CA ASP A 108 -5.73 3.85 -4.59
C ASP A 108 -5.09 3.46 -3.24
N HIS A 109 -4.98 4.43 -2.31
CA HIS A 109 -4.52 4.22 -0.93
C HIS A 109 -5.63 4.50 0.10
N PHE A 110 -6.42 5.54 -0.14
CA PHE A 110 -7.46 6.01 0.77
C PHE A 110 -8.86 5.69 0.19
N ASP A 111 -9.22 4.39 0.17
CA ASP A 111 -10.50 3.93 -0.35
C ASP A 111 -11.61 4.09 0.69
N LEU A 112 -12.37 5.15 0.57
CA LEU A 112 -13.46 5.48 1.50
C LEU A 112 -14.48 4.35 1.68
N ARG A 113 -14.73 3.52 0.65
CA ARG A 113 -15.65 2.39 0.74
C ARG A 113 -15.08 1.31 1.67
N THR A 114 -13.82 0.95 1.50
CA THR A 114 -13.15 0.01 2.39
C THR A 114 -13.04 0.56 3.80
N LEU A 115 -12.62 1.83 3.96
CA LEU A 115 -12.47 2.48 5.27
C LEU A 115 -13.78 2.51 6.04
N ARG A 116 -14.90 2.86 5.40
CA ARG A 116 -16.24 2.78 6.02
C ARG A 116 -16.63 1.38 6.47
N SER A 117 -16.17 0.34 5.80
CA SER A 117 -16.42 -1.05 6.20
C SER A 117 -15.57 -1.50 7.38
N LEU A 118 -14.49 -0.76 7.69
CA LEU A 118 -13.56 -1.01 8.81
C LEU A 118 -13.90 -0.18 10.06
N GLU A 119 -14.89 0.72 9.98
CA GLU A 119 -15.35 1.50 11.15
C GLU A 119 -15.75 0.60 12.30
N GLY A 120 -15.30 0.95 13.50
CA GLY A 120 -15.60 0.21 14.71
C GLY A 120 -14.86 0.76 15.93
N ALA A 121 -15.46 0.64 17.12
CA ALA A 121 -14.89 1.12 18.37
C ALA A 121 -13.60 0.41 18.81
N GLY A 122 -13.20 -0.67 18.11
CA GLY A 122 -11.92 -1.36 18.33
C GLY A 122 -10.79 -0.88 17.45
N THR A 123 -11.09 -0.20 16.34
CA THR A 123 -10.12 0.17 15.29
C THR A 123 -9.63 1.60 15.47
N ALA A 124 -8.33 1.79 15.69
CA ALA A 124 -7.67 3.10 15.61
C ALA A 124 -7.21 3.40 14.16
N VAL A 125 -7.03 4.67 13.86
CA VAL A 125 -6.48 5.13 12.58
C VAL A 125 -5.33 6.11 12.84
N ILE A 126 -4.20 5.91 12.15
CA ILE A 126 -3.16 6.92 11.97
C ILE A 126 -3.14 7.30 10.50
N THR A 127 -3.14 8.58 10.20
CA THR A 127 -3.16 9.11 8.84
C THR A 127 -2.21 10.30 8.68
N ALA A 128 -1.89 10.69 7.46
CA ALA A 128 -1.06 11.87 7.22
C ALA A 128 -1.81 13.16 7.57
N SER A 129 -1.07 14.23 7.83
CA SER A 129 -1.61 15.55 8.17
C SER A 129 -2.66 16.02 7.16
N ASN A 130 -3.73 16.64 7.64
CA ASN A 130 -4.83 17.19 6.83
C ASN A 130 -5.55 16.14 5.96
N THR A 131 -5.75 14.92 6.47
CA THR A 131 -6.48 13.86 5.76
C THR A 131 -7.60 13.23 6.60
N SER A 132 -7.65 13.50 7.90
CA SER A 132 -8.67 12.96 8.81
C SER A 132 -10.08 13.45 8.49
N ASP A 133 -10.23 14.62 7.86
CA ASP A 133 -11.50 15.19 7.39
C ASP A 133 -12.21 14.31 6.33
N LEU A 134 -11.48 13.40 5.69
CA LEU A 134 -12.04 12.42 4.76
C LEU A 134 -12.71 11.23 5.47
N LEU A 135 -12.46 11.05 6.78
CA LEU A 135 -12.97 9.97 7.61
C LEU A 135 -14.18 10.40 8.43
N ARG A 136 -14.98 9.44 8.84
CA ARG A 136 -15.98 9.62 9.91
C ARG A 136 -15.30 9.30 11.25
N VAL A 137 -14.60 10.31 11.79
CA VAL A 137 -13.70 10.14 12.94
C VAL A 137 -14.39 9.59 14.18
N ASP A 138 -15.67 9.92 14.38
CA ASP A 138 -16.54 9.46 15.46
C ASP A 138 -16.88 7.95 15.39
N ARG A 139 -16.60 7.31 14.26
CA ARG A 139 -16.86 5.89 14.02
C ARG A 139 -15.68 4.98 14.34
N TYR A 140 -14.54 5.53 14.72
CA TYR A 140 -13.35 4.79 15.07
C TYR A 140 -13.03 4.93 16.57
N LYS A 141 -12.21 4.03 17.10
CA LYS A 141 -11.67 4.14 18.46
C LYS A 141 -10.91 5.45 18.66
N SER A 142 -10.09 5.81 17.68
CA SER A 142 -9.38 7.08 17.60
C SER A 142 -8.91 7.32 16.18
N VAL A 143 -8.80 8.59 15.77
CA VAL A 143 -8.17 9.00 14.53
C VAL A 143 -7.12 10.04 14.87
N GLN A 144 -5.85 9.80 14.50
CA GLN A 144 -4.74 10.69 14.76
C GLN A 144 -4.01 11.01 13.46
N GLU A 145 -3.71 12.27 13.24
CA GLU A 145 -2.84 12.71 12.15
C GLU A 145 -1.39 12.73 12.63
N ALA A 146 -0.46 12.46 11.72
CA ALA A 146 0.97 12.57 11.98
C ALA A 146 1.67 13.31 10.84
N GLY A 147 2.48 14.31 11.19
CA GLY A 147 3.43 14.97 10.30
C GLY A 147 4.81 14.32 10.36
N TRP A 148 5.68 14.63 9.42
CA TRP A 148 7.04 14.07 9.37
C TRP A 148 7.82 14.32 10.66
N GLY A 149 8.40 13.26 11.22
CA GLY A 149 9.13 13.27 12.49
C GLY A 149 8.24 13.13 13.72
N GLU A 150 6.93 13.20 13.57
CA GLU A 150 6.00 12.98 14.67
C GLU A 150 5.83 11.50 14.97
N ARG A 151 5.64 11.20 16.25
CA ARG A 151 5.47 9.86 16.78
C ARG A 151 4.15 9.71 17.51
N VAL A 152 3.37 8.73 17.09
CA VAL A 152 2.06 8.40 17.65
C VAL A 152 2.13 7.02 18.32
N ARG A 153 1.51 6.86 19.49
CA ARG A 153 1.38 5.57 20.19
C ARG A 153 -0.04 5.04 20.08
N VAL A 154 -0.16 3.77 19.66
CA VAL A 154 -1.45 3.06 19.57
C VAL A 154 -1.25 1.64 20.11
N GLY A 155 -1.90 1.31 21.23
CA GLY A 155 -1.69 0.03 21.91
C GLY A 155 -0.21 -0.19 22.24
N PRO A 156 0.37 -1.36 21.91
CA PRO A 156 1.77 -1.67 22.15
C PRO A 156 2.73 -1.04 21.10
N LEU A 157 2.19 -0.38 20.07
CA LEU A 157 2.99 0.12 18.97
C LEU A 157 3.30 1.61 19.11
N SER A 158 4.48 1.97 18.65
CA SER A 158 4.94 3.32 18.40
C SER A 158 5.14 3.52 16.90
N VAL A 159 4.46 4.49 16.29
CA VAL A 159 4.49 4.76 14.85
C VAL A 159 5.11 6.13 14.61
N LEU A 160 6.25 6.16 13.92
CA LEU A 160 6.94 7.39 13.52
C LEU A 160 6.62 7.70 12.05
N ALA A 161 6.12 8.90 11.76
CA ALA A 161 5.94 9.36 10.39
C ALA A 161 7.29 9.73 9.75
N LEU A 162 7.61 9.06 8.64
CA LEU A 162 8.85 9.24 7.89
C LEU A 162 8.64 10.19 6.71
N ARG A 163 9.65 11.00 6.43
CA ARG A 163 9.66 11.87 5.26
C ARG A 163 9.81 11.06 3.98
N VAL A 164 8.89 11.29 3.03
CA VAL A 164 8.90 10.68 1.70
C VAL A 164 8.83 11.75 0.61
N LYS A 165 9.05 11.38 -0.63
CA LYS A 165 9.01 12.28 -1.78
C LYS A 165 7.84 11.91 -2.69
N HIS A 166 6.69 12.54 -2.41
CA HIS A 166 5.43 12.28 -3.12
C HIS A 166 4.56 13.54 -3.12
N TRP A 167 3.25 13.40 -3.33
CA TRP A 167 2.26 14.46 -3.11
C TRP A 167 0.99 13.86 -2.49
N GLY A 168 0.22 14.65 -1.75
CA GLY A 168 -0.92 14.16 -0.97
C GLY A 168 -2.31 14.52 -1.55
N ALA A 169 -2.37 15.31 -2.63
CA ALA A 169 -3.63 15.80 -3.16
C ALA A 169 -4.54 14.67 -3.66
N ARG A 170 -5.76 14.57 -3.11
CA ARG A 170 -6.80 13.66 -3.60
C ARG A 170 -7.53 14.25 -4.79
N LEU A 171 -7.76 15.56 -4.77
CA LEU A 171 -8.35 16.35 -5.84
C LEU A 171 -7.37 17.44 -6.28
N ARG A 172 -7.68 18.11 -7.39
CA ARG A 172 -6.75 19.10 -7.97
C ARG A 172 -6.43 20.28 -7.04
N ASN A 173 -7.30 20.60 -6.11
CA ASN A 173 -7.23 21.80 -5.26
C ASN A 173 -6.85 21.51 -3.80
N ASP A 174 -6.65 20.25 -3.40
CA ASP A 174 -6.33 19.89 -2.01
C ASP A 174 -4.86 19.47 -1.83
N THR A 175 -3.96 20.24 -2.42
CA THR A 175 -2.49 20.02 -2.41
C THR A 175 -1.85 20.19 -1.02
N TYR A 176 -2.59 20.69 -0.04
CA TYR A 176 -2.17 20.87 1.36
C TYR A 176 -2.15 19.54 2.17
N ARG A 177 -2.70 18.47 1.62
CA ARG A 177 -2.76 17.17 2.28
C ARG A 177 -1.37 16.55 2.40
N GLY A 178 -1.07 16.03 3.60
CA GLY A 178 0.19 15.36 3.89
C GLY A 178 0.31 13.99 3.22
N PHE A 179 1.54 13.46 3.29
CA PHE A 179 1.90 12.14 2.78
C PHE A 179 3.11 11.61 3.54
N ASN A 180 3.08 10.34 3.95
CA ASN A 180 4.03 9.71 4.86
C ASN A 180 4.48 8.33 4.38
N GLY A 181 5.73 7.97 4.69
CA GLY A 181 6.08 6.63 5.09
C GLY A 181 5.95 6.48 6.61
N TYR A 182 6.09 5.28 7.14
CA TYR A 182 6.01 5.03 8.57
C TYR A 182 7.04 4.01 9.03
N LEU A 183 7.60 4.22 10.24
CA LEU A 183 8.28 3.21 11.02
C LEU A 183 7.33 2.77 12.14
N ILE A 184 6.99 1.49 12.16
CA ILE A 184 6.14 0.84 13.16
C ILE A 184 7.06 0.04 14.08
N GLU A 185 6.99 0.31 15.37
CA GLU A 185 7.88 -0.32 16.36
C GLU A 185 7.06 -0.94 17.51
N SER A 186 7.32 -2.21 17.79
CA SER A 186 6.96 -2.86 19.06
C SER A 186 8.21 -3.01 19.95
N SER A 187 8.10 -3.69 21.08
CA SER A 187 9.25 -4.07 21.90
C SER A 187 10.21 -5.00 21.16
N HIS A 188 9.69 -5.84 20.26
CA HIS A 188 10.46 -6.88 19.58
C HIS A 188 10.74 -6.58 18.11
N TYR A 189 9.79 -6.02 17.38
CA TYR A 189 9.84 -5.90 15.92
C TYR A 189 9.78 -4.46 15.43
N ARG A 190 10.41 -4.24 14.28
CA ARG A 190 10.44 -2.95 13.59
C ARG A 190 10.09 -3.14 12.11
N VAL A 191 9.04 -2.45 11.66
CA VAL A 191 8.54 -2.53 10.29
C VAL A 191 8.53 -1.14 9.66
N VAL A 192 9.12 -0.99 8.48
CA VAL A 192 8.99 0.21 7.65
C VAL A 192 7.90 0.00 6.63
N PHE A 193 6.95 0.92 6.55
CA PHE A 193 5.97 1.02 5.47
C PHE A 193 6.26 2.27 4.64
N GLY A 194 6.62 2.08 3.38
CA GLY A 194 7.09 3.15 2.49
C GLY A 194 6.00 4.12 2.06
N GLY A 195 4.72 3.68 2.02
CA GLY A 195 3.70 4.42 1.27
C GLY A 195 4.12 4.57 -0.18
N ASP A 196 3.80 5.70 -0.81
CA ASP A 196 4.31 6.08 -2.13
C ASP A 196 5.45 7.09 -2.00
N THR A 197 6.51 6.89 -2.78
CA THR A 197 7.68 7.76 -2.76
C THR A 197 8.55 7.61 -4.01
N ALA A 198 9.15 8.70 -4.46
CA ALA A 198 10.37 8.66 -5.26
C ALA A 198 11.57 8.33 -4.37
N LEU A 199 12.77 8.20 -4.97
CA LEU A 199 14.00 8.01 -4.20
C LEU A 199 14.14 9.13 -3.15
N SER A 200 14.25 8.73 -1.89
CA SER A 200 14.31 9.60 -0.71
C SER A 200 15.32 9.06 0.29
N ASP A 201 15.95 9.95 1.03
CA ASP A 201 16.83 9.63 2.17
C ASP A 201 16.08 9.54 3.51
N GLY A 202 14.78 9.87 3.51
CA GLY A 202 13.94 9.90 4.72
C GLY A 202 13.87 8.56 5.46
N PHE A 203 14.08 7.44 4.77
CA PHE A 203 14.09 6.11 5.38
C PHE A 203 15.32 5.85 6.27
N ARG A 204 16.41 6.63 6.11
CA ARG A 204 17.57 6.56 7.01
C ARG A 204 17.21 6.91 8.45
N ALA A 205 16.13 7.69 8.67
CA ALA A 205 15.62 7.97 10.00
C ALA A 205 15.11 6.72 10.74
N ALA A 206 14.78 5.65 10.01
CA ALA A 206 14.43 4.36 10.60
C ALA A 206 15.66 3.54 11.04
N ARG A 207 16.88 3.92 10.60
CA ARG A 207 18.09 3.19 10.95
C ARG A 207 18.47 3.49 12.40
N ALA A 208 18.64 2.45 13.19
CA ALA A 208 19.07 2.51 14.59
C ALA A 208 19.99 1.33 14.89
N ALA A 209 20.41 1.19 16.15
CA ALA A 209 21.17 0.02 16.61
C ALA A 209 20.36 -1.28 16.43
N LYS A 210 19.04 -1.24 16.66
CA LYS A 210 18.14 -2.36 16.37
C LYS A 210 17.75 -2.33 14.88
N GLN A 211 17.93 -3.46 14.22
CA GLN A 211 17.61 -3.69 12.81
C GLN A 211 16.11 -3.48 12.51
N VAL A 212 15.78 -3.14 11.28
CA VAL A 212 14.42 -3.21 10.74
C VAL A 212 14.19 -4.63 10.24
N ASP A 213 13.16 -5.30 10.75
CA ASP A 213 12.88 -6.68 10.40
C ASP A 213 12.27 -6.79 9.00
N LEU A 214 11.36 -5.85 8.67
CA LEU A 214 10.67 -5.82 7.37
C LEU A 214 10.55 -4.38 6.84
N ALA A 215 10.93 -4.17 5.58
CA ALA A 215 10.59 -2.97 4.83
C ALA A 215 9.59 -3.29 3.72
N ILE A 216 8.42 -2.64 3.76
CA ILE A 216 7.35 -2.74 2.77
C ILE A 216 7.50 -1.56 1.82
N MET A 217 7.99 -1.81 0.59
CA MET A 217 8.44 -0.76 -0.32
C MET A 217 7.66 -0.75 -1.64
N PRO A 218 7.24 0.44 -2.13
CA PRO A 218 6.57 0.57 -3.42
C PRO A 218 7.57 0.31 -4.56
N ILE A 219 7.17 -0.45 -5.58
CA ILE A 219 8.04 -0.78 -6.72
C ILE A 219 7.40 -0.50 -8.08
N GLY A 220 6.18 0.03 -8.13
CA GLY A 220 5.44 0.30 -9.38
C GLY A 220 5.15 1.77 -9.61
N ALA A 221 4.49 2.05 -10.74
CA ALA A 221 4.09 3.39 -11.17
C ALA A 221 5.26 4.35 -11.48
N TYR A 222 6.46 3.86 -11.83
CA TYR A 222 7.63 4.71 -12.11
C TYR A 222 7.71 5.22 -13.56
N ASP A 223 7.04 4.60 -14.54
CA ASP A 223 7.04 5.07 -15.94
C ASP A 223 5.71 5.73 -16.31
N PRO A 224 5.63 7.06 -16.46
CA PRO A 224 6.73 8.05 -16.47
C PRO A 224 6.93 8.79 -15.13
N TRP A 225 6.34 8.32 -14.02
CA TRP A 225 6.20 9.07 -12.77
C TRP A 225 7.39 8.95 -11.82
N ILE A 226 8.61 8.70 -12.34
CA ILE A 226 9.84 8.48 -11.54
C ILE A 226 10.17 9.62 -10.55
N HIS A 227 9.62 10.82 -10.75
CA HIS A 227 9.86 11.98 -9.86
C HIS A 227 9.07 11.90 -8.54
N VAL A 228 8.04 11.05 -8.49
CA VAL A 228 7.11 10.88 -7.36
C VAL A 228 6.90 9.42 -6.99
N HIS A 229 7.41 8.49 -7.80
CA HIS A 229 7.52 7.05 -7.55
C HIS A 229 8.95 6.61 -7.76
N CYS A 230 9.35 5.50 -7.16
CA CYS A 230 10.70 4.96 -7.31
C CYS A 230 10.74 3.75 -8.23
N SER A 231 11.89 3.54 -8.88
CA SER A 231 12.16 2.29 -9.57
C SER A 231 12.36 1.14 -8.57
N PRO A 232 12.24 -0.14 -9.00
CA PRO A 232 12.49 -1.28 -8.13
C PRO A 232 13.87 -1.25 -7.46
N GLU A 233 14.92 -0.85 -8.18
CA GLU A 233 16.29 -0.73 -7.66
C GLU A 233 16.39 0.38 -6.61
N GLN A 234 15.69 1.50 -6.82
CA GLN A 234 15.63 2.58 -5.84
C GLN A 234 14.87 2.17 -4.59
N ALA A 235 13.79 1.40 -4.73
CA ALA A 235 13.06 0.81 -3.61
C ALA A 235 13.94 -0.14 -2.80
N TRP A 236 14.67 -1.03 -3.47
CA TRP A 236 15.67 -1.90 -2.84
C TRP A 236 16.71 -1.11 -2.05
N ARG A 237 17.28 -0.05 -2.66
CA ARG A 237 18.26 0.83 -2.01
C ARG A 237 17.68 1.48 -0.76
N MET A 238 16.46 2.03 -0.82
CA MET A 238 15.81 2.66 0.34
C MET A 238 15.56 1.66 1.48
N GLY A 239 15.19 0.43 1.15
CA GLY A 239 15.07 -0.66 2.12
C GLY A 239 16.42 -1.04 2.76
N ALA A 240 17.49 -1.03 2.00
CA ALA A 240 18.84 -1.22 2.53
C ALA A 240 19.31 -0.01 3.39
N ASP A 241 18.97 1.20 2.97
CA ASP A 241 19.31 2.45 3.69
C ASP A 241 18.66 2.51 5.08
N CYS A 242 17.44 1.94 5.26
CA CYS A 242 16.82 1.83 6.59
C CYS A 242 17.35 0.64 7.42
N GLY A 243 18.19 -0.21 6.85
CA GLY A 243 18.76 -1.38 7.54
C GLY A 243 17.78 -2.56 7.65
N ALA A 244 16.86 -2.72 6.69
CA ALA A 244 15.91 -3.81 6.71
C ALA A 244 16.57 -5.16 6.41
N GLU A 245 16.15 -6.21 7.13
CA GLU A 245 16.56 -7.59 6.85
C GLU A 245 15.75 -8.17 5.68
N HIS A 246 14.43 -7.97 5.70
CA HIS A 246 13.55 -8.47 4.64
C HIS A 246 12.82 -7.31 3.96
N LEU A 247 12.48 -7.49 2.67
CA LEU A 247 11.80 -6.49 1.88
C LEU A 247 10.57 -7.11 1.18
N LEU A 248 9.41 -6.48 1.38
CA LEU A 248 8.14 -6.84 0.77
C LEU A 248 7.78 -5.80 -0.29
N PRO A 249 7.78 -6.16 -1.58
CA PRO A 249 7.42 -5.24 -2.65
C PRO A 249 5.91 -5.05 -2.72
N ILE A 250 5.46 -3.80 -2.84
CA ILE A 250 4.05 -3.41 -2.98
C ILE A 250 3.85 -2.46 -4.18
N HIS A 251 2.63 -1.99 -4.38
CA HIS A 251 2.26 -0.99 -5.40
C HIS A 251 2.45 -1.48 -6.83
N HIS A 252 2.30 -2.79 -7.09
CA HIS A 252 2.38 -3.40 -8.42
C HIS A 252 1.25 -4.44 -8.61
N GLN A 253 1.08 -4.95 -9.84
CA GLN A 253 0.16 -6.06 -10.18
C GLN A 253 -1.33 -5.87 -9.81
N THR A 254 -1.75 -4.75 -9.26
CA THR A 254 -3.14 -4.55 -8.80
C THR A 254 -3.92 -3.60 -9.69
N PHE A 255 -3.42 -2.39 -9.91
CA PHE A 255 -3.99 -1.40 -10.81
C PHE A 255 -3.00 -1.04 -11.90
N ARG A 256 -3.50 -0.69 -13.09
CA ARG A 256 -2.64 -0.20 -14.16
C ARG A 256 -2.52 1.32 -14.07
N LEU A 257 -1.56 1.79 -13.29
CA LEU A 257 -1.31 3.21 -13.03
C LEU A 257 -0.34 3.84 -14.03
N SER A 258 0.45 3.03 -14.72
CA SER A 258 1.66 3.43 -15.45
C SER A 258 1.89 2.57 -16.69
N ARG A 259 3.03 2.71 -17.33
CA ARG A 259 3.34 2.10 -18.63
C ARG A 259 4.22 0.86 -18.55
N GLU A 260 4.94 0.67 -17.45
CA GLU A 260 5.82 -0.48 -17.26
C GLU A 260 5.06 -1.81 -17.45
N PRO A 261 5.71 -2.85 -17.99
CA PRO A 261 5.15 -4.19 -18.12
C PRO A 261 4.73 -4.77 -16.76
N TYR A 262 3.70 -5.61 -16.78
CA TYR A 262 3.03 -6.10 -15.57
C TYR A 262 3.95 -6.80 -14.56
N PHE A 263 4.92 -7.59 -15.03
CA PHE A 263 5.83 -8.35 -14.18
C PHE A 263 7.20 -7.66 -13.99
N GLU A 264 7.56 -6.70 -14.83
CA GLU A 264 8.85 -6.02 -14.79
C GLU A 264 9.20 -5.47 -13.40
N PRO A 265 8.29 -4.80 -12.66
CA PRO A 265 8.65 -4.25 -11.35
C PRO A 265 9.19 -5.30 -10.38
N VAL A 266 8.50 -6.45 -10.26
CA VAL A 266 8.92 -7.51 -9.33
C VAL A 266 10.17 -8.24 -9.81
N GLU A 267 10.32 -8.48 -11.11
CA GLU A 267 11.52 -9.09 -11.69
C GLU A 267 12.77 -8.22 -11.42
N ARG A 268 12.67 -6.91 -11.67
CA ARG A 268 13.75 -5.95 -11.39
C ARG A 268 14.07 -5.86 -9.89
N PHE A 269 13.04 -5.90 -9.04
CA PHE A 269 13.24 -5.85 -7.58
C PHE A 269 13.98 -7.09 -7.07
N VAL A 270 13.59 -8.29 -7.53
CA VAL A 270 14.29 -9.54 -7.20
C VAL A 270 15.71 -9.52 -7.73
N ASN A 271 15.92 -9.03 -8.96
CA ASN A 271 17.27 -8.91 -9.53
C ASN A 271 18.15 -7.92 -8.74
N ALA A 272 17.56 -6.84 -8.19
CA ALA A 272 18.27 -5.88 -7.36
C ALA A 272 18.77 -6.48 -6.03
N ALA A 273 18.17 -7.58 -5.56
CA ALA A 273 18.64 -8.33 -4.39
C ALA A 273 20.00 -9.04 -4.63
N GLY A 274 20.37 -9.28 -5.89
CA GLY A 274 21.65 -9.87 -6.27
C GLY A 274 21.86 -11.24 -5.67
N SER A 275 22.88 -11.38 -4.80
CA SER A 275 23.21 -12.64 -4.13
C SER A 275 22.33 -12.96 -2.92
N ARG A 276 21.35 -12.12 -2.57
CA ARG A 276 20.48 -12.26 -1.38
C ARG A 276 18.99 -12.25 -1.73
N PRO A 277 18.51 -13.10 -2.68
CA PRO A 277 17.12 -13.12 -3.09
C PRO A 277 16.16 -13.55 -1.95
N GLU A 278 16.65 -14.29 -0.95
CA GLU A 278 15.89 -14.71 0.24
C GLU A 278 15.37 -13.54 1.08
N ARG A 279 15.97 -12.35 0.93
CA ARG A 279 15.49 -11.13 1.60
C ARG A 279 14.20 -10.58 0.97
N VAL A 280 13.88 -10.96 -0.26
CA VAL A 280 12.65 -10.55 -0.93
C VAL A 280 11.52 -11.50 -0.56
N VAL A 281 10.50 -10.97 0.10
CA VAL A 281 9.39 -11.77 0.62
C VAL A 281 8.05 -11.34 0.04
N ALA A 282 7.09 -12.27 -0.05
CA ALA A 282 5.70 -12.02 -0.46
C ALA A 282 5.56 -11.24 -1.79
N THR A 283 6.19 -11.74 -2.86
CA THR A 283 6.22 -11.10 -4.19
C THR A 283 4.92 -11.24 -4.99
N ARG A 284 3.95 -12.04 -4.52
CA ARG A 284 2.67 -12.29 -5.18
C ARG A 284 1.50 -12.03 -4.22
N ILE A 285 0.40 -11.49 -4.76
CA ILE A 285 -0.79 -11.16 -3.98
C ILE A 285 -1.31 -12.41 -3.24
N GLY A 286 -1.48 -12.28 -1.94
CA GLY A 286 -1.94 -13.32 -1.02
C GLY A 286 -0.82 -14.16 -0.40
N GLN A 287 0.45 -13.97 -0.79
CA GLN A 287 1.56 -14.62 -0.07
C GLN A 287 1.69 -14.10 1.36
N GLU A 288 2.03 -15.02 2.26
CA GLU A 288 2.33 -14.77 3.66
C GLU A 288 3.84 -14.89 3.91
N TRP A 289 4.30 -14.18 4.92
CA TRP A 289 5.65 -14.25 5.46
C TRP A 289 5.60 -14.04 6.96
N SER A 290 6.51 -14.68 7.71
CA SER A 290 6.59 -14.54 9.16
C SER A 290 7.97 -14.80 9.70
N ILE A 291 8.28 -14.16 10.85
CA ILE A 291 9.40 -14.47 11.76
C ILE A 291 8.86 -14.52 13.19
N SER A 292 9.48 -15.38 14.00
CA SER A 292 9.16 -15.58 15.43
C SER A 292 10.39 -15.35 16.29
#